data_547d662c774131baa3088b3609ba52dd
#
_entry.id   547d662c774131baa3088b3609ba52dd
#
_cell.length_a   1.000
_cell.length_b   1.000
_cell.length_c   1.000
_cell.angle_alpha   90.00
_cell.angle_beta   90.00
_cell.angle_gamma   90.00
#
_symmetry.space_group_name_H-M   'P 1'
#
loop_
_entity.id
_entity.type
_entity.pdbx_description
1 polymer ?
#
loop_
_entity_poly.entity_id
_entity_poly.type
_entity_poly.pdbx_seq_one_letter_code
_entity_poly.pdbx_strand_id
1 'polypeptide(L)' 'MTIGQKIVQLRLAKGISQEQLAEMLNISRQSVSKWEMDQALPQIDKVLQ' A
#
# COMPACT_ATOMS: atom_id res chain seq x y z
N MET A 1 -15.78 1.82 1.15
CA MET A 1 -14.39 2.17 0.87
C MET A 1 -13.59 0.91 0.64
N THR A 2 -12.78 0.90 -0.40
CA THR A 2 -11.94 -0.26 -0.72
C THR A 2 -10.62 -0.18 0.04
N ILE A 3 -9.91 -1.31 0.07
CA ILE A 3 -8.57 -1.35 0.66
C ILE A 3 -7.64 -0.36 -0.05
N GLY A 4 -7.75 -0.29 -1.38
CA GLY A 4 -6.93 0.64 -2.14
C GLY A 4 -7.18 2.09 -1.76
N GLN A 5 -8.44 2.46 -1.62
CA GLN A 5 -8.80 3.80 -1.20
C GLN A 5 -8.30 4.10 0.22
N LYS A 6 -8.36 3.11 1.08
CA LYS A 6 -7.86 3.27 2.45
C LYS A 6 -6.37 3.52 2.46
N ILE A 7 -5.62 2.78 1.64
CA ILE A 7 -4.17 2.95 1.55
C ILE A 7 -3.84 4.35 1.04
N VAL A 8 -4.54 4.83 0.02
CA VAL A 8 -4.33 6.18 -0.50
C VAL A 8 -4.58 7.21 0.60
N GLN A 9 -5.67 7.08 1.34
CA GLN A 9 -6.00 8.02 2.40
C GLN A 9 -4.92 8.06 3.47
N LEU A 10 -4.46 6.90 3.90
CA LEU A 10 -3.43 6.83 4.93
C LEU A 10 -2.13 7.45 4.44
N ARG A 11 -1.77 7.19 3.17
CA ARG A 11 -0.56 7.74 2.60
C ARG A 11 -0.62 9.26 2.52
N LEU A 12 -1.74 9.78 2.02
CA LEU A 12 -1.91 11.23 1.89
C LEU A 12 -1.97 11.92 3.26
N ALA A 13 -2.57 11.26 4.24
CA ALA A 13 -2.62 11.79 5.59
C ALA A 13 -1.23 11.93 6.19
N LYS A 14 -0.31 11.06 5.81
CA LYS A 14 1.08 11.12 6.26
C LYS A 14 1.95 12.02 5.38
N GLY A 15 1.42 12.48 4.25
CA GLY A 15 2.17 13.33 3.34
C GLY A 15 3.31 12.63 2.66
N ILE A 16 3.17 11.34 2.36
CA ILE A 16 4.23 10.56 1.71
C ILE A 16 3.79 10.10 0.33
N SER A 17 4.79 9.85 -0.53
CA SER A 17 4.55 9.36 -1.88
C SER A 17 4.39 7.83 -1.88
N GLN A 18 3.95 7.29 -3.04
CA GLN A 18 3.92 5.84 -3.21
C GLN A 18 5.31 5.23 -3.03
N GLU A 19 6.32 5.89 -3.57
CA GLU A 19 7.69 5.41 -3.46
C GLU A 19 8.15 5.37 -2.00
N GLN A 20 7.82 6.42 -1.25
CA GLN A 20 8.18 6.47 0.15
C GLN A 20 7.47 5.37 0.95
N LEU A 21 6.20 5.15 0.66
CA LEU A 21 5.48 4.07 1.32
C LEU A 21 6.08 2.72 0.99
N ALA A 22 6.44 2.51 -0.27
CA ALA A 22 7.05 1.26 -0.71
C ALA A 22 8.35 1.00 0.04
N GLU A 23 9.17 2.04 0.20
CA GLU A 23 10.41 1.92 0.96
C GLU A 23 10.15 1.54 2.42
N MET A 24 9.16 2.18 3.03
CA MET A 24 8.82 1.89 4.42
C MET A 24 8.37 0.45 4.61
N LEU A 25 7.71 -0.11 3.62
CA LEU A 25 7.21 -1.48 3.68
C LEU A 25 8.17 -2.49 3.07
N ASN A 26 9.29 -2.02 2.52
CA ASN A 26 10.29 -2.86 1.88
C ASN A 26 9.69 -3.67 0.72
N ILE A 27 8.91 -2.99 -0.11
CA ILE A 27 8.29 -3.57 -1.30
C ILE A 27 8.51 -2.63 -2.48
N SER A 28 8.13 -3.08 -3.68
CA SER A 28 8.26 -2.25 -4.85
C SER A 28 7.16 -1.20 -4.92
N ARG A 29 7.44 -0.07 -5.57
CA ARG A 29 6.42 0.95 -5.80
C ARG A 29 5.26 0.39 -6.63
N GLN A 30 5.56 -0.53 -7.54
CA GLN A 30 4.53 -1.15 -8.36
C GLN A 30 3.49 -1.88 -7.50
N SER A 31 3.95 -2.52 -6.42
CA SER A 31 3.04 -3.19 -5.50
C SER A 31 2.09 -2.19 -4.86
N VAL A 32 2.62 -1.07 -4.38
CA VAL A 32 1.79 -0.04 -3.77
C VAL A 32 0.77 0.48 -4.78
N SER A 33 1.22 0.74 -6.00
CA SER A 33 0.33 1.23 -7.06
C SER A 33 -0.82 0.25 -7.32
N LYS A 34 -0.51 -1.04 -7.40
CA LYS A 34 -1.54 -2.05 -7.62
C LYS A 34 -2.52 -2.13 -6.47
N TRP A 35 -2.02 -2.01 -5.24
CA TRP A 35 -2.90 -2.00 -4.07
C TRP A 35 -3.86 -0.82 -4.11
N GLU A 36 -3.35 0.35 -4.47
CA GLU A 36 -4.17 1.57 -4.50
C GLU A 36 -5.23 1.51 -5.57
N MET A 37 -5.01 0.72 -6.63
CA MET A 37 -5.98 0.52 -7.71
C MET A 37 -6.84 -0.72 -7.50
N ASP A 38 -6.69 -1.39 -6.37
CA ASP A 38 -7.42 -2.63 -6.06
C ASP A 38 -7.14 -3.76 -7.07
N GLN A 39 -5.99 -3.71 -7.72
CA GLN A 39 -5.57 -4.77 -8.64
C GLN A 39 -4.87 -5.90 -7.93
N ALA A 40 -4.41 -5.67 -6.71
CA ALA A 40 -3.79 -6.67 -5.87
C ALA A 40 -4.06 -6.31 -4.43
N LEU A 41 -4.00 -7.29 -3.54
CA LEU A 41 -4.19 -7.06 -2.11
C LEU A 41 -2.86 -7.23 -1.39
N PRO A 42 -2.63 -6.46 -0.32
CA PRO A 42 -1.44 -6.68 0.50
C PRO A 42 -1.43 -8.11 1.03
N GLN A 43 -0.28 -8.73 0.98
CA GLN A 43 -0.13 -10.08 1.52
C GLN A 43 0.16 -9.98 3.01
N ILE A 44 -0.87 -10.13 3.80
CA ILE A 44 -0.75 -10.07 5.25
C ILE A 44 -0.80 -11.45 5.89
N ASP A 45 -1.04 -12.48 5.10
CA ASP A 45 -1.10 -13.84 5.60
C ASP A 45 0.21 -14.27 6.24
N LYS A 46 1.32 -13.73 5.79
CA LYS A 46 2.64 -14.05 6.35
C LYS A 46 2.78 -13.57 7.78
N VAL A 47 2.03 -12.55 8.14
CA VAL A 47 2.10 -11.99 9.49
C VAL A 47 1.42 -12.90 10.49
N LEU A 48 0.53 -13.75 10.02
CA LEU A 48 -0.26 -14.62 10.86
C LEU A 48 0.42 -15.96 11.18
N GLN A 49 1.57 -16.19 10.60
CA GLN A 49 2.30 -17.45 10.79
C GLN A 49 3.21 -17.40 12.01
#